data_68aa3362355321007a98c8d3851eb929
#
_entry.id   68aa3362355321007a98c8d3851eb929
#
_cell.length_a   1.000
_cell.length_b   1.000
_cell.length_c   1.000
_cell.angle_alpha   90.00
_cell.angle_beta   90.00
_cell.angle_gamma   90.00
#
_symmetry.space_group_name_H-M   'P 1'
#
loop_
_entity.id
_entity.type
_entity.pdbx_description
1 polymer ?
#
loop_
_entity_poly.entity_id
_entity_poly.type
_entity_poly.pdbx_seq_one_letter_code
_entity_poly.pdbx_strand_id
1 'polypeptide(L)'
;MTEKKHTDGSWTRKLEMPSAETLKEGKPVSASRSEITEIVLPNDANLLGNMLGGRVMHLIDIAGALCATRHANLPVVTASVDYLDFKFPIPLGEWAVLQSQVNRVFTTSMEVGVKVYAENVMTGERRHTSSAYLTFVAVDMDQKAHPVRPLILETPEDKRRWEDAGERRRVRLHMRAKRPLEDI
;
A
#
# COMPACT_ATOMS: atom_id res chain seq x y z
N MET A 1 6.50 23.26 -14.23
CA MET A 1 5.13 22.73 -14.01
C MET A 1 4.15 23.79 -14.47
N THR A 2 3.51 23.60 -15.60
CA THR A 2 2.54 24.56 -16.17
C THR A 2 1.13 24.15 -15.75
N GLU A 3 0.56 24.86 -14.80
CA GLU A 3 -0.85 24.75 -14.47
C GLU A 3 -1.68 25.46 -15.55
N LYS A 4 -2.59 24.75 -16.22
CA LYS A 4 -3.59 25.36 -17.10
C LYS A 4 -4.94 25.35 -16.39
N LYS A 5 -5.51 26.55 -16.24
CA LYS A 5 -6.87 26.73 -15.76
C LYS A 5 -7.84 26.39 -16.90
N HIS A 6 -8.75 25.45 -16.67
CA HIS A 6 -9.84 25.18 -17.61
C HIS A 6 -10.89 26.30 -17.55
N THR A 7 -11.65 26.47 -18.63
CA THR A 7 -12.71 27.49 -18.77
C THR A 7 -13.86 27.32 -17.77
N ASP A 8 -13.99 26.13 -17.15
CA ASP A 8 -14.95 25.82 -16.09
C ASP A 8 -14.46 26.12 -14.66
N GLY A 9 -13.25 26.66 -14.52
CA GLY A 9 -12.65 26.98 -13.21
C GLY A 9 -12.02 25.80 -12.48
N SER A 10 -12.03 24.60 -13.04
CA SER A 10 -11.41 23.40 -12.42
C SER A 10 -9.88 23.40 -12.62
N TRP A 11 -9.17 22.98 -11.57
CA TRP A 11 -7.73 22.75 -11.60
C TRP A 11 -7.47 21.27 -11.86
N THR A 12 -7.25 20.92 -13.12
CA THR A 12 -6.78 19.55 -13.44
C THR A 12 -5.29 19.58 -13.69
N ARG A 13 -4.51 18.94 -12.83
CA ARG A 13 -3.11 18.61 -13.16
C ARG A 13 -3.12 17.56 -14.26
N LYS A 14 -2.54 17.88 -15.41
CA LYS A 14 -2.31 16.86 -16.43
C LYS A 14 -1.34 15.84 -15.85
N LEU A 15 -1.76 14.59 -15.73
CA LEU A 15 -0.88 13.51 -15.31
C LEU A 15 0.18 13.30 -16.39
N GLU A 16 1.43 13.60 -16.06
CA GLU A 16 2.56 13.33 -16.95
C GLU A 16 2.99 11.89 -16.76
N MET A 17 2.88 11.09 -17.82
CA MET A 17 3.28 9.69 -17.81
C MET A 17 4.80 9.58 -17.71
N PRO A 18 5.36 8.62 -16.93
CA PRO A 18 6.78 8.39 -16.84
C PRO A 18 7.39 8.12 -18.23
N SER A 19 8.51 8.79 -18.56
CA SER A 19 9.22 8.54 -19.80
C SER A 19 9.86 7.15 -19.84
N ALA A 20 10.21 6.65 -21.03
CA ALA A 20 10.93 5.38 -21.17
C ALA A 20 12.28 5.36 -20.42
N GLU A 21 12.93 6.51 -20.26
CA GLU A 21 14.15 6.66 -19.46
C GLU A 21 13.84 6.55 -17.97
N THR A 22 12.83 7.27 -17.50
CA THR A 22 12.37 7.18 -16.11
C THR A 22 12.01 5.74 -15.69
N LEU A 23 11.41 4.96 -16.61
CA LEU A 23 11.07 3.57 -16.36
C LEU A 23 12.29 2.63 -16.29
N LYS A 24 13.45 3.03 -16.81
CA LYS A 24 14.71 2.29 -16.67
C LYS A 24 15.45 2.61 -15.38
N GLU A 25 15.24 3.81 -14.84
CA GLU A 25 15.83 4.24 -13.58
C GLU A 25 15.12 3.61 -12.41
N GLY A 26 15.88 2.90 -11.56
CA GLY A 26 15.36 2.36 -10.32
C GLY A 26 15.00 3.46 -9.31
N LYS A 27 14.05 3.17 -8.40
CA LYS A 27 13.72 4.05 -7.28
C LYS A 27 14.01 3.34 -5.97
N PRO A 28 14.74 3.98 -5.01
CA PRO A 28 15.04 3.38 -3.73
C PRO A 28 13.78 3.04 -2.94
N VAL A 29 13.83 1.96 -2.14
CA VAL A 29 12.75 1.58 -1.23
C VAL A 29 12.38 2.75 -0.30
N SER A 30 13.40 3.42 0.27
CA SER A 30 13.22 4.55 1.19
C SER A 30 12.43 5.71 0.60
N ALA A 31 12.55 5.97 -0.71
CA ALA A 31 11.90 7.09 -1.39
C ALA A 31 10.37 6.97 -1.48
N SER A 32 9.81 5.78 -1.23
CA SER A 32 8.36 5.53 -1.27
C SER A 32 7.76 5.12 0.08
N ARG A 33 8.58 4.87 1.10
CA ARG A 33 8.09 4.58 2.45
C ARG A 33 7.08 5.63 2.90
N SER A 34 6.02 5.17 3.54
CA SER A 34 4.95 6.04 4.03
C SER A 34 4.54 5.62 5.43
N GLU A 35 4.20 6.60 6.25
CA GLU A 35 3.57 6.39 7.55
C GLU A 35 2.30 7.24 7.59
N ILE A 36 1.22 6.66 8.08
CA ILE A 36 0.00 7.38 8.44
C ILE A 36 -0.33 7.05 9.89
N THR A 37 -0.92 8.01 10.58
CA THR A 37 -1.34 7.86 11.98
C THR A 37 -2.76 8.36 12.12
N GLU A 38 -3.62 7.54 12.74
CA GLU A 38 -5.02 7.84 12.99
C GLU A 38 -5.35 7.55 14.46
N ILE A 39 -6.10 8.46 15.10
CA ILE A 39 -6.65 8.23 16.42
C ILE A 39 -7.87 7.32 16.32
N VAL A 40 -8.03 6.37 17.24
CA VAL A 40 -9.24 5.56 17.35
C VAL A 40 -10.34 6.38 18.04
N LEU A 41 -11.30 6.82 17.25
CA LEU A 41 -12.46 7.58 17.73
C LEU A 41 -13.65 6.64 18.06
N PRO A 42 -14.64 7.10 18.87
CA PRO A 42 -15.82 6.29 19.20
C PRO A 42 -16.56 5.72 17.98
N ASN A 43 -16.63 6.46 16.87
CA ASN A 43 -17.29 6.00 15.63
C ASN A 43 -16.50 4.92 14.88
N ASP A 44 -15.22 4.74 15.20
CA ASP A 44 -14.35 3.71 14.63
C ASP A 44 -14.24 2.46 15.52
N ALA A 45 -14.87 2.50 16.71
CA ALA A 45 -14.77 1.45 17.71
C ALA A 45 -15.95 0.47 17.68
N ASN A 46 -15.66 -0.80 18.00
CA ASN A 46 -16.67 -1.84 18.24
C ASN A 46 -17.19 -1.80 19.69
N LEU A 47 -18.13 -2.70 20.02
CA LEU A 47 -18.72 -2.79 21.35
C LEU A 47 -17.72 -3.13 22.47
N LEU A 48 -16.54 -3.65 22.14
CA LEU A 48 -15.47 -3.94 23.09
C LEU A 48 -14.51 -2.76 23.29
N GLY A 49 -14.78 -1.59 22.67
CA GLY A 49 -13.92 -0.42 22.74
C GLY A 49 -12.63 -0.52 21.93
N ASN A 50 -12.61 -1.35 20.89
CA ASN A 50 -11.44 -1.50 20.01
C ASN A 50 -11.79 -1.08 18.57
N MET A 51 -10.80 -0.61 17.82
CA MET A 51 -10.98 -0.26 16.41
C MET A 51 -11.60 -1.41 15.62
N LEU A 52 -12.59 -1.11 14.80
CA LEU A 52 -13.23 -2.06 13.88
C LEU A 52 -12.21 -2.62 12.89
N GLY A 53 -12.21 -3.94 12.70
CA GLY A 53 -11.31 -4.58 11.72
C GLY A 53 -11.47 -4.04 10.30
N GLY A 54 -12.71 -3.71 9.88
CA GLY A 54 -12.98 -3.05 8.60
C GLY A 54 -12.33 -1.67 8.49
N ARG A 55 -12.27 -0.90 9.60
CA ARG A 55 -11.57 0.39 9.63
C ARG A 55 -10.06 0.20 9.50
N VAL A 56 -9.49 -0.80 10.20
CA VAL A 56 -8.06 -1.15 10.04
C VAL A 56 -7.75 -1.54 8.60
N MET A 57 -8.58 -2.38 7.96
CA MET A 57 -8.41 -2.76 6.54
C MET A 57 -8.44 -1.55 5.60
N HIS A 58 -9.37 -0.62 5.82
CA HIS A 58 -9.46 0.62 5.06
C HIS A 58 -8.18 1.47 5.18
N LEU A 59 -7.65 1.63 6.38
CA LEU A 59 -6.40 2.36 6.62
C LEU A 59 -5.19 1.65 5.99
N ILE A 60 -5.16 0.31 6.03
CA ILE A 60 -4.12 -0.49 5.38
C ILE A 60 -4.12 -0.26 3.87
N ASP A 61 -5.29 -0.23 3.24
CA ASP A 61 -5.42 0.05 1.81
C ASP A 61 -4.92 1.46 1.47
N ILE A 62 -5.33 2.48 2.22
CA ILE A 62 -4.84 3.86 2.04
C ILE A 62 -3.33 3.95 2.19
N ALA A 63 -2.75 3.39 3.26
CA ALA A 63 -1.32 3.42 3.50
C ALA A 63 -0.53 2.71 2.38
N GLY A 64 -1.05 1.58 1.91
CA GLY A 64 -0.48 0.84 0.79
C GLY A 64 -0.56 1.62 -0.52
N ALA A 65 -1.71 2.20 -0.84
CA ALA A 65 -1.92 3.02 -2.04
C ALA A 65 -1.01 4.25 -2.06
N LEU A 66 -0.86 4.96 -0.92
CA LEU A 66 0.08 6.08 -0.80
C LEU A 66 1.51 5.67 -1.16
N CYS A 67 1.98 4.57 -0.59
CA CYS A 67 3.31 4.04 -0.85
C CYS A 67 3.48 3.64 -2.32
N ALA A 68 2.52 2.91 -2.88
CA ALA A 68 2.52 2.47 -4.27
C ALA A 68 2.51 3.65 -5.24
N THR A 69 1.65 4.65 -5.01
CA THR A 69 1.55 5.88 -5.81
C THR A 69 2.86 6.68 -5.75
N ARG A 70 3.49 6.81 -4.56
CA ARG A 70 4.80 7.47 -4.43
C ARG A 70 5.89 6.75 -5.22
N HIS A 71 5.84 5.42 -5.29
CA HIS A 71 6.82 4.66 -6.07
C HIS A 71 6.58 4.80 -7.56
N ALA A 72 5.36 4.53 -8.02
CA ALA A 72 5.00 4.54 -9.44
C ALA A 72 4.95 5.95 -10.04
N ASN A 73 4.64 6.98 -9.26
CA ASN A 73 4.25 8.33 -9.71
C ASN A 73 3.03 8.30 -10.66
N LEU A 74 2.15 7.31 -10.48
CA LEU A 74 0.93 7.06 -11.24
C LEU A 74 -0.21 6.70 -10.29
N PRO A 75 -1.48 6.83 -10.71
CA PRO A 75 -2.60 6.22 -10.02
C PRO A 75 -2.39 4.71 -9.89
N VAL A 76 -2.89 4.14 -8.79
CA VAL A 76 -2.82 2.70 -8.55
C VAL A 76 -4.18 2.16 -8.15
N VAL A 77 -4.42 0.89 -8.46
CA VAL A 77 -5.62 0.16 -8.02
C VAL A 77 -5.21 -1.06 -7.21
N THR A 78 -5.94 -1.35 -6.15
CA THR A 78 -5.75 -2.54 -5.33
C THR A 78 -6.24 -3.76 -6.09
N ALA A 79 -5.35 -4.70 -6.37
CA ALA A 79 -5.64 -5.90 -7.15
C ALA A 79 -5.83 -7.15 -6.28
N SER A 80 -5.16 -7.24 -5.14
CA SER A 80 -5.35 -8.32 -4.16
C SER A 80 -4.82 -7.94 -2.79
N VAL A 81 -5.40 -8.57 -1.77
CA VAL A 81 -4.86 -8.65 -0.41
C VAL A 81 -4.47 -10.11 -0.20
N ASP A 82 -3.17 -10.37 0.00
CA ASP A 82 -2.68 -11.75 0.08
C ASP A 82 -2.78 -12.32 1.48
N TYR A 83 -2.56 -11.48 2.47
CA TYR A 83 -2.55 -11.87 3.88
C TYR A 83 -2.84 -10.67 4.76
N LEU A 84 -3.72 -10.86 5.74
CA LEU A 84 -4.00 -9.91 6.80
C LEU A 84 -4.29 -10.69 8.08
N ASP A 85 -3.55 -10.40 9.15
CA ASP A 85 -3.68 -11.03 10.44
C ASP A 85 -3.82 -9.97 11.54
N PHE A 86 -4.83 -10.12 12.38
CA PHE A 86 -5.12 -9.26 13.53
C PHE A 86 -4.66 -9.96 14.80
N LYS A 87 -3.47 -9.62 15.30
CA LYS A 87 -2.88 -10.29 16.48
C LYS A 87 -3.34 -9.65 17.79
N PHE A 88 -3.48 -8.32 17.77
CA PHE A 88 -3.85 -7.56 18.96
C PHE A 88 -4.83 -6.46 18.59
N PRO A 89 -5.75 -6.09 19.51
CA PRO A 89 -6.68 -4.98 19.31
C PRO A 89 -5.95 -3.63 19.36
N ILE A 90 -6.59 -2.61 18.79
CA ILE A 90 -6.21 -1.21 18.92
C ILE A 90 -7.31 -0.51 19.72
N PRO A 91 -7.07 -0.17 21.00
CA PRO A 91 -8.08 0.41 21.89
C PRO A 91 -8.53 1.80 21.47
N LEU A 92 -9.75 2.17 21.87
CA LEU A 92 -10.28 3.53 21.79
C LEU A 92 -9.32 4.51 22.47
N GLY A 93 -9.02 5.63 21.78
CA GLY A 93 -8.11 6.67 22.26
C GLY A 93 -6.62 6.41 21.97
N GLU A 94 -6.22 5.20 21.58
CA GLU A 94 -4.87 4.93 21.10
C GLU A 94 -4.72 5.35 19.62
N TRP A 95 -3.50 5.45 19.15
CA TRP A 95 -3.20 5.72 17.76
C TRP A 95 -2.91 4.44 16.99
N ALA A 96 -3.55 4.32 15.83
CA ALA A 96 -3.18 3.35 14.81
C ALA A 96 -2.08 3.96 13.94
N VAL A 97 -0.85 3.45 14.04
CA VAL A 97 0.30 3.87 13.23
C VAL A 97 0.54 2.82 12.16
N LEU A 98 0.43 3.22 10.88
CA LEU A 98 0.59 2.32 9.75
C LEU A 98 1.84 2.71 8.96
N GLN A 99 2.79 1.77 8.87
CA GLN A 99 4.02 1.92 8.11
C GLN A 99 3.98 1.05 6.87
N SER A 100 4.14 1.65 5.70
CA SER A 100 4.09 0.97 4.41
C SER A 100 5.38 1.10 3.61
N GLN A 101 5.71 0.05 2.85
CA GLN A 101 6.91 -0.04 2.04
C GLN A 101 6.65 -0.93 0.82
N VAL A 102 7.17 -0.54 -0.36
CA VAL A 102 7.20 -1.43 -1.52
C VAL A 102 8.21 -2.54 -1.26
N ASN A 103 7.74 -3.79 -1.30
CA ASN A 103 8.59 -4.97 -1.12
C ASN A 103 9.16 -5.44 -2.46
N ARG A 104 8.36 -5.42 -3.53
CA ARG A 104 8.80 -5.85 -4.86
C ARG A 104 7.97 -5.19 -5.95
N VAL A 105 8.65 -4.79 -7.02
CA VAL A 105 8.02 -4.38 -8.28
C VAL A 105 8.08 -5.54 -9.26
N PHE A 106 6.99 -5.70 -10.01
CA PHE A 106 6.88 -6.58 -11.18
C PHE A 106 6.77 -5.70 -12.44
N THR A 107 6.15 -6.18 -13.51
CA THR A 107 6.05 -5.35 -14.73
C THR A 107 5.15 -4.13 -14.55
N THR A 108 3.87 -4.35 -14.18
CA THR A 108 2.86 -3.29 -14.01
C THR A 108 2.31 -3.21 -12.60
N SER A 109 2.74 -4.10 -11.74
CA SER A 109 2.25 -4.23 -10.37
C SER A 109 3.39 -4.23 -9.36
N MET A 110 3.05 -3.95 -8.12
CA MET A 110 3.97 -3.99 -7.00
C MET A 110 3.30 -4.56 -5.76
N GLU A 111 4.06 -5.30 -4.97
CA GLU A 111 3.64 -5.70 -3.64
C GLU A 111 4.07 -4.65 -2.63
N VAL A 112 3.12 -4.21 -1.80
CA VAL A 112 3.36 -3.33 -0.66
C VAL A 112 3.07 -4.08 0.63
N GLY A 113 4.02 -4.04 1.56
CA GLY A 113 3.82 -4.50 2.92
C GLY A 113 3.40 -3.33 3.81
N VAL A 114 2.40 -3.56 4.66
CA VAL A 114 1.92 -2.60 5.67
C VAL A 114 2.01 -3.24 7.04
N LYS A 115 2.68 -2.56 7.97
CA LYS A 115 2.68 -2.91 9.41
C LYS A 115 1.83 -1.93 10.16
N VAL A 116 0.99 -2.44 11.06
CA VAL A 116 0.10 -1.64 11.92
C VAL A 116 0.54 -1.78 13.35
N TYR A 117 0.65 -0.67 14.04
CA TYR A 117 0.95 -0.60 15.46
C TYR A 117 -0.18 0.13 16.19
N ALA A 118 -0.49 -0.31 17.40
CA ALA A 118 -1.19 0.49 18.39
C ALA A 118 -0.14 1.26 19.19
N GLU A 119 -0.32 2.57 19.32
CA GLU A 119 0.55 3.43 20.12
C GLU A 119 -0.25 4.08 21.24
N ASN A 120 0.20 3.86 22.47
CA ASN A 120 -0.36 4.55 23.62
C ASN A 120 0.18 5.98 23.66
N VAL A 121 -0.72 6.97 23.51
CA VAL A 121 -0.35 8.40 23.41
C VAL A 121 0.27 8.96 24.69
N MET A 122 0.00 8.35 25.85
CA MET A 122 0.50 8.85 27.14
C MET A 122 1.88 8.31 27.45
N THR A 123 2.20 7.08 26.99
CA THR A 123 3.49 6.42 27.28
C THR A 123 4.43 6.38 26.08
N GLY A 124 3.91 6.56 24.87
CA GLY A 124 4.65 6.38 23.60
C GLY A 124 4.94 4.91 23.27
N GLU A 125 4.40 3.96 24.05
CA GLU A 125 4.62 2.54 23.80
C GLU A 125 3.90 2.11 22.52
N ARG A 126 4.63 1.46 21.61
CA ARG A 126 4.11 0.89 20.37
C ARG A 126 4.04 -0.61 20.43
N ARG A 127 2.89 -1.18 20.10
CA ARG A 127 2.66 -2.62 20.01
C ARG A 127 2.25 -2.99 18.58
N HIS A 128 3.00 -3.91 17.95
CA HIS A 128 2.66 -4.43 16.62
C HIS A 128 1.36 -5.24 16.68
N THR A 129 0.34 -4.81 15.94
CA THR A 129 -1.02 -5.40 15.97
C THR A 129 -1.35 -6.22 14.74
N SER A 130 -0.88 -5.78 13.56
CA SER A 130 -1.24 -6.42 12.30
C SER A 130 -0.15 -6.25 11.25
N SER A 131 -0.10 -7.17 10.30
CA SER A 131 0.67 -7.03 9.06
C SER A 131 -0.19 -7.42 7.88
N ALA A 132 -0.05 -6.72 6.77
CA ALA A 132 -0.73 -7.01 5.52
C ALA A 132 0.23 -6.92 4.33
N TYR A 133 -0.09 -7.70 3.29
CA TYR A 133 0.58 -7.63 1.99
C TYR A 133 -0.48 -7.43 0.91
N LEU A 134 -0.36 -6.34 0.17
CA LEU A 134 -1.29 -5.97 -0.88
C LEU A 134 -0.57 -5.86 -2.21
N THR A 135 -1.25 -6.23 -3.28
CA THR A 135 -0.76 -5.99 -4.63
C THR A 135 -1.50 -4.82 -5.25
N PHE A 136 -0.75 -3.82 -5.69
CA PHE A 136 -1.25 -2.68 -6.44
C PHE A 136 -0.82 -2.77 -7.90
N VAL A 137 -1.69 -2.36 -8.82
CA VAL A 137 -1.40 -2.21 -10.24
C VAL A 137 -1.38 -0.73 -10.57
N ALA A 138 -0.29 -0.25 -11.19
CA ALA A 138 -0.24 1.10 -11.70
C ALA A 138 -1.07 1.20 -12.99
N VAL A 139 -1.85 2.28 -13.11
CA VAL A 139 -2.74 2.49 -14.26
C VAL A 139 -2.55 3.91 -14.83
N ASP A 140 -2.82 4.04 -16.13
CA ASP A 140 -2.92 5.33 -16.79
C ASP A 140 -4.32 5.96 -16.61
N MET A 141 -4.57 7.09 -17.28
CA MET A 141 -5.86 7.79 -17.21
C MET A 141 -7.00 7.01 -17.88
N ASP A 142 -6.69 6.06 -18.77
CA ASP A 142 -7.65 5.16 -19.40
C ASP A 142 -7.85 3.87 -18.60
N GLN A 143 -7.31 3.81 -17.35
CA GLN A 143 -7.32 2.66 -16.45
C GLN A 143 -6.60 1.41 -17.01
N LYS A 144 -5.69 1.59 -17.98
CA LYS A 144 -4.86 0.51 -18.51
C LYS A 144 -3.61 0.35 -17.67
N ALA A 145 -3.22 -0.91 -17.43
CA ALA A 145 -2.03 -1.22 -16.66
C ALA A 145 -0.76 -0.63 -17.30
N HIS A 146 0.03 0.08 -16.50
CA HIS A 146 1.24 0.78 -16.93
C HIS A 146 2.48 0.21 -16.26
N PRO A 147 3.62 0.10 -16.99
CA PRO A 147 4.88 -0.33 -16.38
C PRO A 147 5.33 0.55 -15.22
N VAL A 148 5.94 -0.08 -14.22
CA VAL A 148 6.47 0.58 -13.03
C VAL A 148 8.00 0.49 -13.03
N ARG A 149 8.67 1.57 -12.60
CA ARG A 149 10.14 1.62 -12.47
C ARG A 149 10.66 0.58 -11.48
N PRO A 150 11.87 0.03 -11.71
CA PRO A 150 12.46 -0.97 -10.82
C PRO A 150 12.67 -0.45 -9.39
N LEU A 151 12.68 -1.37 -8.43
CA LEU A 151 12.99 -1.08 -7.04
C LEU A 151 14.51 -1.22 -6.80
N ILE A 152 15.14 -0.23 -6.18
CA ILE A 152 16.50 -0.31 -5.67
C ILE A 152 16.44 -0.76 -4.21
N LEU A 153 17.02 -1.91 -3.91
CA LEU A 153 17.13 -2.46 -2.57
C LEU A 153 18.31 -1.81 -1.85
N GLU A 154 18.09 -1.28 -0.64
CA GLU A 154 19.09 -0.52 0.10
C GLU A 154 19.68 -1.29 1.27
N THR A 155 18.93 -2.29 1.78
CA THR A 155 19.30 -3.04 2.98
C THR A 155 19.15 -4.54 2.80
N PRO A 156 19.82 -5.38 3.62
CA PRO A 156 19.59 -6.83 3.65
C PRO A 156 18.12 -7.19 3.93
N GLU A 157 17.43 -6.39 4.75
CA GLU A 157 16.00 -6.59 5.05
C GLU A 157 15.14 -6.32 3.81
N ASP A 158 15.47 -5.31 2.98
CA ASP A 158 14.76 -5.06 1.72
C ASP A 158 14.92 -6.25 0.76
N LYS A 159 16.13 -6.84 0.71
CA LYS A 159 16.40 -8.04 -0.10
C LYS A 159 15.56 -9.23 0.37
N ARG A 160 15.51 -9.49 1.68
CA ARG A 160 14.68 -10.57 2.26
C ARG A 160 13.20 -10.35 1.90
N ARG A 161 12.67 -9.13 2.08
CA ARG A 161 11.27 -8.79 1.74
C ARG A 161 10.99 -8.96 0.25
N TRP A 162 11.96 -8.63 -0.59
CA TRP A 162 11.83 -8.76 -2.04
C TRP A 162 11.74 -10.24 -2.46
N GLU A 163 12.52 -11.11 -1.84
CA GLU A 163 12.50 -12.57 -2.06
C GLU A 163 11.17 -13.15 -1.59
N ASP A 164 10.76 -12.83 -0.35
CA ASP A 164 9.50 -13.27 0.25
C ASP A 164 8.27 -12.81 -0.59
N ALA A 165 8.28 -11.60 -1.14
CA ALA A 165 7.24 -11.09 -2.02
C ALA A 165 7.13 -11.88 -3.34
N GLY A 166 8.26 -12.34 -3.87
CA GLY A 166 8.29 -13.23 -5.03
C GLY A 166 7.61 -14.56 -4.76
N GLU A 167 7.86 -15.14 -3.59
CA GLU A 167 7.26 -16.40 -3.18
C GLU A 167 5.74 -16.24 -2.94
N ARG A 168 5.30 -15.19 -2.23
CA ARG A 168 3.85 -14.90 -2.04
C ARG A 168 3.14 -14.78 -3.39
N ARG A 169 3.74 -14.06 -4.36
CA ARG A 169 3.16 -13.97 -5.72
C ARG A 169 3.04 -15.34 -6.37
N ARG A 170 4.08 -16.18 -6.28
CA ARG A 170 4.08 -17.54 -6.88
C ARG A 170 2.92 -18.35 -6.31
N VAL A 171 2.75 -18.34 -5.00
CA VAL A 171 1.66 -19.05 -4.32
C VAL A 171 0.30 -18.52 -4.77
N ARG A 172 0.10 -17.19 -4.77
CA ARG A 172 -1.15 -16.56 -5.20
C ARG A 172 -1.54 -16.94 -6.64
N LEU A 173 -0.59 -16.86 -7.58
CA LEU A 173 -0.84 -17.22 -8.98
C LEU A 173 -1.18 -18.71 -9.13
N HIS A 174 -0.53 -19.58 -8.39
CA HIS A 174 -0.84 -21.00 -8.37
C HIS A 174 -2.25 -21.29 -7.83
N MET A 175 -2.64 -20.63 -6.74
CA MET A 175 -3.99 -20.77 -6.17
C MET A 175 -5.07 -20.24 -7.11
N ARG A 176 -4.80 -19.11 -7.79
CA ARG A 176 -5.72 -18.54 -8.78
C ARG A 176 -5.93 -19.45 -9.99
N ALA A 177 -4.87 -20.10 -10.47
CA ALA A 177 -4.94 -21.05 -11.57
C ALA A 177 -5.77 -22.30 -11.23
N LYS A 178 -5.83 -22.69 -9.94
CA LYS A 178 -6.61 -23.83 -9.46
C LYS A 178 -8.11 -23.51 -9.20
N ARG A 179 -8.46 -22.24 -9.06
CA ARG A 179 -9.84 -21.79 -8.83
C ARG A 179 -10.15 -20.65 -9.80
N PRO A 180 -10.59 -20.95 -11.04
CA PRO A 180 -11.11 -19.93 -11.94
C PRO A 180 -12.27 -19.18 -11.27
N LEU A 181 -12.38 -17.85 -11.51
CA LEU A 181 -13.41 -16.98 -10.91
C LEU A 181 -14.85 -17.32 -11.36
N GLU A 182 -14.99 -18.28 -12.29
CA GLU A 182 -16.30 -18.76 -12.80
C GLU A 182 -17.07 -19.64 -11.80
N ASP A 183 -16.40 -20.01 -10.67
CA ASP A 183 -17.00 -20.90 -9.64
C ASP A 183 -17.49 -20.15 -8.38
N ILE A 184 -17.71 -18.81 -8.46
CA ILE A 184 -18.24 -18.01 -7.35
C ILE A 184 -19.62 -17.45 -7.70
#